data_e7fe93dcf655e832fd6bfa958b162e08
#
_entry.id   e7fe93dcf655e832fd6bfa958b162e08
#
_cell.length_a   1.000
_cell.length_b   1.000
_cell.length_c   1.000
_cell.angle_alpha   90.00
_cell.angle_beta   90.00
_cell.angle_gamma   90.00
#
_symmetry.space_group_name_H-M   'P 1'
#
loop_
_entity.id
_entity.type
_entity.pdbx_description
1 polymer ?
#
loop_
_entity_poly.entity_id
_entity_poly.type
_entity_poly.pdbx_seq_one_letter_code
_entity_poly.pdbx_strand_id
1 'polypeptide(L)'
;MLQLKKIRKEYKTGDLVQTALNDVSLNLRDSEFVAILGPSGSGKTTLLNIIGGLDRYDSGDLVINGISTKKYTDRDWDSYRNHTIGFVFQSYNLIPHQTVLANVELALTISGISGAERKRRATEALQKVGLGNQLHKHPSEMSGGQMQRVAIARALVNNPDILLADEPTGALDSETSIQVMELLKEVAKDRLVVMVTHNPELAQQYATRIVNLKDGVIRSDTASYEPDTAQLAPAVHKNMGHSSMSWWTSLTLSFNNLWTKKTRTLLTAFAGSIGIIGIALIISLSTGVNQYIADICLLYTSPSPRD
;
A
#
# COMPACT_ATOMS: atom_id res chain seq x y z
N MET A 1 9.37 -15.87 12.14
CA MET A 1 8.18 -16.53 12.73
C MET A 1 7.16 -15.47 13.16
N LEU A 2 5.89 -15.66 12.84
CA LEU A 2 4.81 -14.73 13.13
C LEU A 2 3.77 -15.42 14.04
N GLN A 3 3.34 -14.75 15.12
CA GLN A 3 2.38 -15.28 16.07
C GLN A 3 1.26 -14.28 16.33
N LEU A 4 0.04 -14.72 16.22
CA LEU A 4 -1.15 -14.02 16.66
C LEU A 4 -1.62 -14.64 17.98
N LYS A 5 -1.81 -13.81 18.99
CA LYS A 5 -2.22 -14.26 20.34
C LYS A 5 -3.51 -13.55 20.74
N LYS A 6 -4.64 -14.24 20.68
CA LYS A 6 -5.97 -13.75 21.05
C LYS A 6 -6.31 -12.40 20.40
N ILE A 7 -6.07 -12.31 19.10
CA ILE A 7 -6.37 -11.08 18.33
C ILE A 7 -7.87 -10.87 18.25
N ARG A 8 -8.30 -9.68 18.66
CA ARG A 8 -9.68 -9.19 18.53
C ARG A 8 -9.73 -7.91 17.74
N LYS A 9 -10.73 -7.80 16.87
CA LYS A 9 -10.98 -6.61 16.06
C LYS A 9 -12.47 -6.34 15.92
N GLU A 10 -12.88 -5.12 16.23
CA GLU A 10 -14.24 -4.63 16.09
C GLU A 10 -14.29 -3.39 15.22
N TYR A 11 -15.31 -3.29 14.39
CA TYR A 11 -15.60 -2.07 13.63
C TYR A 11 -16.89 -1.44 14.18
N LYS A 12 -16.83 -0.13 14.45
CA LYS A 12 -17.97 0.65 14.96
C LYS A 12 -18.44 1.60 13.88
N THR A 13 -19.71 1.49 13.52
CA THR A 13 -20.38 2.40 12.57
C THR A 13 -21.67 2.93 13.23
N GLY A 14 -21.59 4.12 13.82
CA GLY A 14 -22.64 4.63 14.69
C GLY A 14 -22.83 3.72 15.91
N ASP A 15 -24.06 3.26 16.14
CA ASP A 15 -24.39 2.35 17.25
C ASP A 15 -24.15 0.87 16.92
N LEU A 16 -23.81 0.56 15.66
CA LEU A 16 -23.54 -0.83 15.25
C LEU A 16 -22.10 -1.20 15.54
N VAL A 17 -21.91 -2.27 16.31
CA VAL A 17 -20.59 -2.88 16.56
C VAL A 17 -20.54 -4.23 15.85
N GLN A 18 -19.61 -4.37 14.92
CA GLN A 18 -19.36 -5.62 14.20
C GLN A 18 -18.01 -6.21 14.62
N THR A 19 -18.04 -7.36 15.27
CA THR A 19 -16.83 -8.11 15.60
C THR A 19 -16.31 -8.85 14.37
N ALA A 20 -15.18 -8.42 13.84
CA ALA A 20 -14.57 -9.02 12.65
C ALA A 20 -13.63 -10.18 13.02
N LEU A 21 -12.94 -10.09 14.16
CA LEU A 21 -12.09 -11.16 14.72
C LEU A 21 -12.36 -11.27 16.22
N ASN A 22 -12.45 -12.51 16.70
CA ASN A 22 -12.76 -12.82 18.10
C ASN A 22 -11.76 -13.86 18.63
N ASP A 23 -10.81 -13.40 19.42
CA ASP A 23 -9.78 -14.21 20.07
C ASP A 23 -8.98 -15.14 19.14
N VAL A 24 -8.63 -14.66 17.95
CA VAL A 24 -7.87 -15.42 16.96
C VAL A 24 -6.44 -15.64 17.43
N SER A 25 -6.05 -16.91 17.54
CA SER A 25 -4.68 -17.33 17.85
C SER A 25 -4.16 -18.21 16.71
N LEU A 26 -3.00 -17.84 16.14
CA LEU A 26 -2.41 -18.54 15.00
C LEU A 26 -0.89 -18.34 15.01
N ASN A 27 -0.13 -19.43 14.93
CA ASN A 27 1.32 -19.37 14.78
C ASN A 27 1.69 -19.76 13.36
N LEU A 28 2.53 -18.97 12.69
CA LEU A 28 2.97 -19.18 11.30
C LEU A 28 4.48 -19.41 11.27
N ARG A 29 4.92 -20.35 10.42
CA ARG A 29 6.33 -20.68 10.21
C ARG A 29 6.99 -19.69 9.25
N ASP A 30 8.30 -19.68 9.20
CA ASP A 30 9.06 -18.75 8.34
C ASP A 30 8.97 -19.08 6.84
N SER A 31 8.74 -20.36 6.50
CA SER A 31 8.50 -20.79 5.13
C SER A 31 7.39 -21.83 5.11
N GLU A 32 6.21 -21.42 4.68
CA GLU A 32 5.04 -22.27 4.44
C GLU A 32 4.06 -21.55 3.50
N PHE A 33 3.19 -22.30 2.84
CA PHE A 33 2.08 -21.77 2.08
C PHE A 33 0.78 -22.02 2.86
N VAL A 34 0.27 -20.98 3.51
CA VAL A 34 -0.95 -21.04 4.31
C VAL A 34 -2.12 -20.47 3.51
N ALA A 35 -3.19 -21.24 3.37
CA ALA A 35 -4.46 -20.77 2.84
C ALA A 35 -5.46 -20.55 3.99
N ILE A 36 -6.00 -19.33 4.10
CA ILE A 36 -7.09 -19.01 5.04
C ILE A 36 -8.39 -19.06 4.25
N LEU A 37 -9.20 -20.06 4.53
CA LEU A 37 -10.51 -20.30 3.93
C LEU A 37 -11.63 -19.79 4.81
N GLY A 38 -12.74 -19.39 4.20
CA GLY A 38 -13.97 -19.04 4.89
C GLY A 38 -14.96 -18.30 4.00
N PRO A 39 -16.23 -18.20 4.38
CA PRO A 39 -17.24 -17.46 3.64
C PRO A 39 -16.93 -15.95 3.61
N SER A 40 -17.60 -15.20 2.74
CA SER A 40 -17.52 -13.74 2.74
C SER A 40 -17.93 -13.18 4.12
N GLY A 41 -17.26 -12.14 4.57
CA GLY A 41 -17.52 -11.52 5.88
C GLY A 41 -16.97 -12.27 7.10
N SER A 42 -16.24 -13.39 6.94
CA SER A 42 -15.71 -14.15 8.07
C SER A 42 -14.46 -13.54 8.74
N GLY A 43 -14.00 -12.37 8.30
CA GLY A 43 -12.83 -11.67 8.89
C GLY A 43 -11.49 -11.97 8.23
N LYS A 44 -11.44 -12.68 7.07
CA LYS A 44 -10.20 -13.08 6.38
C LYS A 44 -9.33 -11.90 5.96
N THR A 45 -9.90 -10.94 5.23
CA THR A 45 -9.20 -9.71 4.80
C THR A 45 -8.78 -8.86 6.00
N THR A 46 -9.61 -8.80 7.06
CA THR A 46 -9.24 -8.12 8.32
C THR A 46 -8.02 -8.77 8.96
N LEU A 47 -7.99 -10.11 9.03
CA LEU A 47 -6.85 -10.86 9.56
C LEU A 47 -5.59 -10.59 8.74
N LEU A 48 -5.70 -10.63 7.40
CA LEU A 48 -4.60 -10.35 6.50
C LEU A 48 -4.07 -8.91 6.66
N ASN A 49 -4.97 -7.93 6.79
CA ASN A 49 -4.61 -6.52 7.01
C ASN A 49 -3.90 -6.30 8.35
N ILE A 50 -4.30 -6.99 9.41
CA ILE A 50 -3.64 -6.93 10.71
C ILE A 50 -2.23 -7.55 10.62
N ILE A 51 -2.08 -8.72 9.99
CA ILE A 51 -0.78 -9.33 9.74
C ILE A 51 0.12 -8.39 8.94
N GLY A 52 -0.42 -7.73 7.92
CA GLY A 52 0.30 -6.78 7.06
C GLY A 52 0.57 -5.41 7.68
N GLY A 53 0.04 -5.14 8.88
CA GLY A 53 0.16 -3.84 9.52
C GLY A 53 -0.61 -2.70 8.81
N LEU A 54 -1.61 -3.06 7.99
CA LEU A 54 -2.50 -2.11 7.32
C LEU A 54 -3.67 -1.70 8.22
N ASP A 55 -4.03 -2.55 9.19
CA ASP A 55 -5.01 -2.26 10.23
C ASP A 55 -4.44 -2.65 11.60
N ARG A 56 -4.97 -2.07 12.66
CA ARG A 56 -4.58 -2.35 14.04
C ARG A 56 -5.63 -3.21 14.74
N TYR A 57 -5.19 -4.17 15.53
CA TYR A 57 -6.07 -4.96 16.40
C TYR A 57 -6.45 -4.16 17.66
N ASP A 58 -7.61 -4.46 18.24
CA ASP A 58 -8.11 -3.77 19.43
C ASP A 58 -7.57 -4.41 20.71
N SER A 59 -7.43 -5.75 20.74
CA SER A 59 -6.81 -6.49 21.85
C SER A 59 -6.08 -7.73 21.34
N GLY A 60 -5.30 -8.34 22.21
CA GLY A 60 -4.42 -9.44 21.86
C GLY A 60 -2.97 -8.99 21.65
N ASP A 61 -2.17 -9.78 20.95
CA ASP A 61 -0.79 -9.44 20.61
C ASP A 61 -0.37 -10.08 19.29
N LEU A 62 0.22 -9.28 18.40
CA LEU A 62 0.89 -9.75 17.20
C LEU A 62 2.39 -9.74 17.50
N VAL A 63 3.04 -10.90 17.41
CA VAL A 63 4.46 -11.06 17.68
C VAL A 63 5.17 -11.44 16.40
N ILE A 64 6.18 -10.64 16.01
CA ILE A 64 6.96 -10.81 14.78
C ILE A 64 8.41 -11.07 15.19
N ASN A 65 8.94 -12.22 14.82
CA ASN A 65 10.29 -12.63 15.17
C ASN A 65 10.61 -12.50 16.67
N GLY A 66 9.62 -12.84 17.54
CA GLY A 66 9.74 -12.76 18.98
C GLY A 66 9.50 -11.37 19.59
N ILE A 67 9.23 -10.34 18.78
CA ILE A 67 9.00 -8.98 19.25
C ILE A 67 7.51 -8.65 19.16
N SER A 68 6.92 -8.22 20.28
CA SER A 68 5.53 -7.77 20.34
C SER A 68 5.35 -6.43 19.61
N THR A 69 4.36 -6.38 18.72
CA THR A 69 4.03 -5.15 17.98
C THR A 69 3.35 -4.07 18.83
N LYS A 70 2.98 -4.38 20.09
CA LYS A 70 2.52 -3.37 21.05
C LYS A 70 3.56 -2.29 21.33
N LYS A 71 4.84 -2.62 21.13
CA LYS A 71 5.97 -1.68 21.29
C LYS A 71 6.34 -0.94 20.03
N TYR A 72 5.67 -1.24 18.91
CA TYR A 72 5.98 -0.60 17.61
C TYR A 72 5.52 0.84 17.59
N THR A 73 6.42 1.73 17.19
CA THR A 73 6.11 3.09 16.77
C THR A 73 5.57 3.09 15.34
N ASP A 74 5.00 4.20 14.88
CA ASP A 74 4.57 4.35 13.49
C ASP A 74 5.72 4.11 12.49
N ARG A 75 6.94 4.48 12.87
CA ARG A 75 8.16 4.25 12.08
C ARG A 75 8.50 2.77 11.95
N ASP A 76 8.28 1.98 13.01
CA ASP A 76 8.51 0.54 13.00
C ASP A 76 7.49 -0.15 12.08
N TRP A 77 6.23 0.30 12.11
CA TRP A 77 5.19 -0.17 11.19
C TRP A 77 5.48 0.19 9.73
N ASP A 78 6.00 1.40 9.46
CA ASP A 78 6.41 1.79 8.10
C ASP A 78 7.55 0.92 7.60
N SER A 79 8.55 0.66 8.45
CA SER A 79 9.66 -0.23 8.13
C SER A 79 9.19 -1.67 7.88
N TYR A 80 8.32 -2.19 8.74
CA TYR A 80 7.72 -3.52 8.59
C TYR A 80 6.98 -3.68 7.26
N ARG A 81 6.08 -2.74 6.93
CA ARG A 81 5.35 -2.76 5.65
C ARG A 81 6.25 -2.68 4.43
N ASN A 82 7.32 -1.89 4.50
CA ASN A 82 8.18 -1.64 3.34
C ASN A 82 9.22 -2.75 3.10
N HIS A 83 9.67 -3.44 4.14
CA HIS A 83 10.79 -4.38 4.03
C HIS A 83 10.41 -5.82 4.32
N THR A 84 9.46 -6.06 5.25
CA THR A 84 9.11 -7.42 5.68
C THR A 84 7.91 -7.97 4.94
N ILE A 85 6.98 -7.10 4.50
CA ILE A 85 5.72 -7.50 3.88
C ILE A 85 5.71 -7.20 2.37
N GLY A 86 5.30 -8.18 1.58
CA GLY A 86 4.79 -7.99 0.23
C GLY A 86 3.27 -8.19 0.23
N PHE A 87 2.52 -7.31 -0.41
CA PHE A 87 1.05 -7.41 -0.45
C PHE A 87 0.54 -7.51 -1.89
N VAL A 88 -0.24 -8.56 -2.16
CA VAL A 88 -0.95 -8.80 -3.42
C VAL A 88 -2.44 -8.63 -3.16
N PHE A 89 -3.05 -7.60 -3.74
CA PHE A 89 -4.46 -7.28 -3.56
C PHE A 89 -5.32 -7.95 -4.63
N GLN A 90 -6.58 -8.18 -4.32
CA GLN A 90 -7.58 -8.72 -5.24
C GLN A 90 -7.75 -7.87 -6.51
N SER A 91 -7.70 -6.54 -6.38
CA SER A 91 -7.92 -5.58 -7.47
C SER A 91 -6.62 -5.10 -8.15
N TYR A 92 -5.53 -5.84 -8.08
CA TYR A 92 -4.18 -5.51 -8.57
C TYR A 92 -3.59 -4.22 -7.99
N ASN A 93 -4.38 -3.18 -7.77
CA ASN A 93 -3.99 -1.84 -7.28
C ASN A 93 -2.78 -1.26 -8.05
N LEU A 94 -2.81 -1.40 -9.38
CA LEU A 94 -1.83 -0.77 -10.27
C LEU A 94 -2.25 0.67 -10.59
N ILE A 95 -1.27 1.55 -10.74
CA ILE A 95 -1.48 2.94 -11.13
C ILE A 95 -1.69 2.99 -12.65
N PRO A 96 -2.90 3.33 -13.16
CA PRO A 96 -3.26 3.12 -14.56
C PRO A 96 -2.45 3.96 -15.56
N HIS A 97 -1.99 5.14 -15.15
CA HIS A 97 -1.23 6.08 -15.97
C HIS A 97 0.29 5.87 -15.90
N GLN A 98 0.76 4.90 -15.12
CA GLN A 98 2.15 4.50 -15.04
C GLN A 98 2.40 3.22 -15.83
N THR A 99 3.62 3.07 -16.36
CA THR A 99 4.02 1.83 -16.99
C THR A 99 4.12 0.67 -16.01
N VAL A 100 4.15 -0.54 -16.51
CA VAL A 100 4.38 -1.76 -15.72
C VAL A 100 5.66 -1.65 -14.90
N LEU A 101 6.76 -1.21 -15.51
CA LEU A 101 8.03 -0.98 -14.81
C LEU A 101 7.89 0.04 -13.69
N ALA A 102 7.27 1.20 -13.96
CA ALA A 102 7.11 2.26 -12.97
C ALA A 102 6.23 1.83 -11.78
N ASN A 103 5.23 0.99 -12.02
CA ASN A 103 4.40 0.40 -10.95
C ASN A 103 5.22 -0.48 -10.00
N VAL A 104 6.20 -1.23 -10.50
CA VAL A 104 7.08 -2.06 -9.66
C VAL A 104 8.16 -1.20 -8.99
N GLU A 105 8.75 -0.23 -9.70
CA GLU A 105 9.73 0.71 -9.14
C GLU A 105 9.21 1.52 -7.96
N LEU A 106 7.88 1.76 -7.90
CA LEU A 106 7.26 2.55 -6.83
C LEU A 106 7.54 1.97 -5.43
N ALA A 107 7.48 0.65 -5.28
CA ALA A 107 7.78 -0.01 -4.01
C ALA A 107 9.23 0.24 -3.55
N LEU A 108 10.17 0.29 -4.49
CA LEU A 108 11.58 0.58 -4.23
C LEU A 108 11.84 2.08 -3.97
N THR A 109 11.00 2.96 -4.51
CA THR A 109 11.12 4.41 -4.33
C THR A 109 10.95 4.81 -2.86
N ILE A 110 10.02 4.17 -2.17
CA ILE A 110 9.74 4.40 -0.75
C ILE A 110 10.89 3.87 0.13
N SER A 111 11.60 2.86 -0.33
CA SER A 111 12.75 2.26 0.37
C SER A 111 14.07 3.05 0.19
N GLY A 112 14.06 4.21 -0.47
CA GLY A 112 15.23 5.08 -0.61
C GLY A 112 16.31 4.57 -1.58
N ILE A 113 15.99 3.61 -2.45
CA ILE A 113 16.92 3.01 -3.39
C ILE A 113 17.18 3.94 -4.57
N SER A 114 18.42 4.00 -5.08
CA SER A 114 18.81 4.84 -6.22
C SER A 114 18.04 4.49 -7.51
N GLY A 115 17.82 5.47 -8.40
CA GLY A 115 17.03 5.28 -9.63
C GLY A 115 17.53 4.15 -10.53
N ALA A 116 18.85 4.04 -10.71
CA ALA A 116 19.45 2.99 -11.54
C ALA A 116 19.21 1.59 -10.93
N GLU A 117 19.40 1.45 -9.63
CA GLU A 117 19.20 0.19 -8.90
C GLU A 117 17.70 -0.19 -8.83
N ARG A 118 16.79 0.79 -8.67
CA ARG A 118 15.34 0.56 -8.75
C ARG A 118 14.95 -0.04 -10.10
N LYS A 119 15.41 0.59 -11.20
CA LYS A 119 15.13 0.10 -12.55
C LYS A 119 15.66 -1.32 -12.78
N ARG A 120 16.88 -1.61 -12.32
CA ARG A 120 17.48 -2.94 -12.42
C ARG A 120 16.64 -3.98 -11.68
N ARG A 121 16.36 -3.76 -10.38
CA ARG A 121 15.58 -4.70 -9.54
C ARG A 121 14.15 -4.89 -10.06
N ALA A 122 13.48 -3.82 -10.46
CA ALA A 122 12.13 -3.89 -11.00
C ALA A 122 12.10 -4.68 -12.31
N THR A 123 13.09 -4.49 -13.20
CA THR A 123 13.22 -5.26 -14.43
C THR A 123 13.43 -6.76 -14.12
N GLU A 124 14.32 -7.10 -13.20
CA GLU A 124 14.57 -8.49 -12.79
C GLU A 124 13.31 -9.13 -12.16
N ALA A 125 12.58 -8.38 -11.32
CA ALA A 125 11.33 -8.89 -10.75
C ALA A 125 10.27 -9.18 -11.82
N LEU A 126 10.14 -8.31 -12.82
CA LEU A 126 9.24 -8.50 -13.96
C LEU A 126 9.67 -9.66 -14.87
N GLN A 127 10.97 -9.87 -15.07
CA GLN A 127 11.49 -11.02 -15.79
C GLN A 127 11.15 -12.35 -15.10
N LYS A 128 11.29 -12.41 -13.76
CA LYS A 128 10.95 -13.59 -12.96
C LYS A 128 9.48 -14.01 -13.07
N VAL A 129 8.58 -13.06 -13.29
CA VAL A 129 7.14 -13.34 -13.50
C VAL A 129 6.77 -13.46 -15.00
N GLY A 130 7.76 -13.54 -15.90
CA GLY A 130 7.55 -13.72 -17.34
C GLY A 130 7.06 -12.49 -18.09
N LEU A 131 7.34 -11.27 -17.57
CA LEU A 131 6.89 -9.98 -18.15
C LEU A 131 8.05 -9.09 -18.59
N GLY A 132 9.26 -9.62 -18.79
CA GLY A 132 10.45 -8.86 -19.17
C GLY A 132 10.35 -8.09 -20.50
N ASN A 133 9.48 -8.51 -21.40
CA ASN A 133 9.22 -7.85 -22.68
C ASN A 133 8.04 -6.84 -22.65
N GLN A 134 7.45 -6.59 -21.47
CA GLN A 134 6.24 -5.77 -21.30
C GLN A 134 6.46 -4.53 -20.42
N LEU A 135 7.71 -4.16 -20.16
CA LEU A 135 8.11 -3.14 -19.18
C LEU A 135 7.47 -1.77 -19.41
N HIS A 136 7.27 -1.40 -20.67
CA HIS A 136 6.79 -0.07 -21.06
C HIS A 136 5.28 0.01 -21.31
N LYS A 137 4.58 -1.12 -21.25
CA LYS A 137 3.11 -1.14 -21.35
C LYS A 137 2.44 -0.51 -20.15
N HIS A 138 1.22 -0.03 -20.34
CA HIS A 138 0.35 0.43 -19.27
C HIS A 138 -0.60 -0.70 -18.84
N PRO A 139 -1.16 -0.66 -17.61
CA PRO A 139 -2.13 -1.64 -17.13
C PRO A 139 -3.32 -1.86 -18.06
N SER A 140 -3.78 -0.80 -18.76
CA SER A 140 -4.88 -0.86 -19.74
C SER A 140 -4.57 -1.71 -20.99
N GLU A 141 -3.30 -2.02 -21.24
CA GLU A 141 -2.81 -2.82 -22.37
C GLU A 141 -2.49 -4.27 -21.96
N MET A 142 -2.88 -4.66 -20.71
CA MET A 142 -2.53 -5.94 -20.10
C MET A 142 -3.77 -6.78 -19.84
N SER A 143 -3.65 -8.11 -19.92
CA SER A 143 -4.69 -9.01 -19.44
C SER A 143 -4.75 -9.04 -17.89
N GLY A 144 -5.86 -9.50 -17.31
CA GLY A 144 -6.02 -9.64 -15.86
C GLY A 144 -4.88 -10.43 -15.21
N GLY A 145 -4.50 -11.57 -15.79
CA GLY A 145 -3.40 -12.37 -15.28
C GLY A 145 -2.02 -11.72 -15.43
N GLN A 146 -1.81 -10.94 -16.49
CA GLN A 146 -0.58 -10.14 -16.59
C GLN A 146 -0.54 -9.05 -15.52
N MET A 147 -1.64 -8.34 -15.28
CA MET A 147 -1.74 -7.35 -14.21
C MET A 147 -1.49 -7.98 -12.82
N GLN A 148 -2.01 -9.18 -12.58
CA GLN A 148 -1.76 -9.92 -11.34
C GLN A 148 -0.28 -10.27 -11.16
N ARG A 149 0.38 -10.73 -12.22
CA ARG A 149 1.83 -11.00 -12.19
C ARG A 149 2.65 -9.71 -11.95
N VAL A 150 2.23 -8.57 -12.48
CA VAL A 150 2.84 -7.27 -12.14
C VAL A 150 2.66 -6.94 -10.66
N ALA A 151 1.47 -7.17 -10.09
CA ALA A 151 1.21 -6.95 -8.67
C ALA A 151 2.09 -7.86 -7.79
N ILE A 152 2.27 -9.12 -8.18
CA ILE A 152 3.18 -10.05 -7.50
C ILE A 152 4.64 -9.60 -7.62
N ALA A 153 5.08 -9.18 -8.81
CA ALA A 153 6.44 -8.65 -9.00
C ALA A 153 6.69 -7.43 -8.11
N ARG A 154 5.72 -6.51 -8.02
CA ARG A 154 5.76 -5.34 -7.13
C ARG A 154 5.85 -5.74 -5.65
N ALA A 155 5.09 -6.76 -5.24
CA ALA A 155 5.12 -7.25 -3.87
C ALA A 155 6.46 -7.90 -3.51
N LEU A 156 7.13 -8.54 -4.47
CA LEU A 156 8.39 -9.29 -4.26
C LEU A 156 9.66 -8.44 -4.45
N VAL A 157 9.59 -7.25 -5.06
CA VAL A 157 10.76 -6.47 -5.48
C VAL A 157 11.66 -6.01 -4.32
N ASN A 158 11.08 -5.81 -3.13
CA ASN A 158 11.80 -5.50 -1.90
C ASN A 158 12.34 -6.75 -1.17
N ASN A 159 12.17 -7.94 -1.76
CA ASN A 159 12.53 -9.22 -1.16
C ASN A 159 11.95 -9.41 0.26
N PRO A 160 10.61 -9.34 0.42
CA PRO A 160 9.98 -9.45 1.73
C PRO A 160 10.09 -10.87 2.30
N ASP A 161 10.04 -10.99 3.63
CA ASP A 161 10.00 -12.28 4.33
C ASP A 161 8.61 -12.94 4.26
N ILE A 162 7.57 -12.11 4.15
CA ILE A 162 6.16 -12.54 4.17
C ILE A 162 5.44 -11.98 2.94
N LEU A 163 4.76 -12.83 2.21
CA LEU A 163 3.87 -12.45 1.12
C LEU A 163 2.42 -12.69 1.53
N LEU A 164 1.64 -11.61 1.54
CA LEU A 164 0.20 -11.64 1.82
C LEU A 164 -0.57 -11.53 0.51
N ALA A 165 -1.51 -12.43 0.26
CA ALA A 165 -2.30 -12.46 -0.97
C ALA A 165 -3.80 -12.52 -0.65
N ASP A 166 -4.51 -11.44 -0.96
CA ASP A 166 -5.96 -11.34 -0.78
C ASP A 166 -6.66 -11.72 -2.08
N GLU A 167 -7.27 -12.91 -2.13
CA GLU A 167 -7.97 -13.49 -3.28
C GLU A 167 -7.21 -13.33 -4.62
N PRO A 168 -5.96 -13.82 -4.72
CA PRO A 168 -5.07 -13.51 -5.85
C PRO A 168 -5.55 -14.05 -7.20
N THR A 169 -6.55 -14.93 -7.21
CA THR A 169 -7.13 -15.56 -8.41
C THR A 169 -8.58 -15.17 -8.65
N GLY A 170 -9.19 -14.35 -7.77
CA GLY A 170 -10.62 -14.09 -7.77
C GLY A 170 -11.19 -13.41 -9.03
N ALA A 171 -10.35 -12.73 -9.81
CA ALA A 171 -10.73 -12.05 -11.05
C ALA A 171 -10.10 -12.69 -12.32
N LEU A 172 -9.60 -13.92 -12.22
CA LEU A 172 -8.86 -14.60 -13.28
C LEU A 172 -9.61 -15.81 -13.82
N ASP A 173 -9.35 -16.14 -15.09
CA ASP A 173 -9.75 -17.41 -15.67
C ASP A 173 -8.97 -18.60 -15.07
N SER A 174 -9.43 -19.82 -15.31
CA SER A 174 -8.87 -21.01 -14.68
C SER A 174 -7.40 -21.26 -15.04
N GLU A 175 -7.00 -21.04 -16.31
CA GLU A 175 -5.63 -21.26 -16.75
C GLU A 175 -4.66 -20.26 -16.12
N THR A 176 -5.04 -19.00 -16.14
CA THR A 176 -4.26 -17.92 -15.52
C THR A 176 -4.18 -18.08 -14.00
N SER A 177 -5.25 -18.56 -13.36
CA SER A 177 -5.26 -18.87 -11.92
C SER A 177 -4.22 -19.90 -11.56
N ILE A 178 -4.08 -20.97 -12.36
CA ILE A 178 -3.05 -22.01 -12.17
C ILE A 178 -1.65 -21.38 -12.25
N GLN A 179 -1.37 -20.54 -13.26
CA GLN A 179 -0.07 -19.87 -13.41
C GLN A 179 0.28 -18.99 -12.19
N VAL A 180 -0.68 -18.26 -11.66
CA VAL A 180 -0.50 -17.43 -10.46
C VAL A 180 -0.25 -18.31 -9.23
N MET A 181 -0.98 -19.42 -9.07
CA MET A 181 -0.81 -20.32 -7.94
C MET A 181 0.53 -21.05 -7.96
N GLU A 182 1.02 -21.49 -9.14
CA GLU A 182 2.37 -22.06 -9.28
C GLU A 182 3.45 -21.03 -8.89
N LEU A 183 3.29 -19.77 -9.30
CA LEU A 183 4.21 -18.71 -8.92
C LEU A 183 4.22 -18.48 -7.39
N LEU A 184 3.06 -18.45 -6.73
CA LEU A 184 2.96 -18.31 -5.28
C LEU A 184 3.55 -19.51 -4.54
N LYS A 185 3.36 -20.73 -5.08
CA LYS A 185 3.96 -21.95 -4.54
C LYS A 185 5.49 -21.93 -4.64
N GLU A 186 6.04 -21.44 -5.75
CA GLU A 186 7.50 -21.27 -5.89
C GLU A 186 8.04 -20.27 -4.87
N VAL A 187 7.36 -19.15 -4.67
CA VAL A 187 7.70 -18.12 -3.66
C VAL A 187 7.66 -18.70 -2.26
N ALA A 188 6.73 -19.61 -1.95
CA ALA A 188 6.55 -20.19 -0.62
C ALA A 188 7.69 -21.16 -0.21
N LYS A 189 8.58 -21.54 -1.11
CA LYS A 189 9.76 -22.37 -0.77
C LYS A 189 10.72 -21.66 0.17
N ASP A 190 10.87 -20.34 0.01
CA ASP A 190 11.87 -19.54 0.71
C ASP A 190 11.28 -18.57 1.74
N ARG A 191 9.95 -18.40 1.78
CA ARG A 191 9.28 -17.44 2.64
C ARG A 191 7.86 -17.84 3.01
N LEU A 192 7.30 -17.16 4.00
CA LEU A 192 5.91 -17.34 4.39
C LEU A 192 4.98 -16.71 3.33
N VAL A 193 4.06 -17.50 2.77
CA VAL A 193 2.95 -17.03 1.95
C VAL A 193 1.64 -17.27 2.69
N VAL A 194 0.88 -16.21 2.93
CA VAL A 194 -0.46 -16.29 3.52
C VAL A 194 -1.46 -15.82 2.47
N MET A 195 -2.27 -16.74 1.98
CA MET A 195 -3.30 -16.48 1.00
C MET A 195 -4.68 -16.56 1.65
N VAL A 196 -5.51 -15.57 1.37
CA VAL A 196 -6.95 -15.62 1.64
C VAL A 196 -7.68 -16.00 0.38
N THR A 197 -8.57 -16.96 0.44
CA THR A 197 -9.39 -17.37 -0.71
C THR A 197 -10.72 -17.95 -0.24
N HIS A 198 -11.70 -17.93 -1.13
CA HIS A 198 -12.98 -18.63 -0.98
C HIS A 198 -13.02 -19.92 -1.82
N ASN A 199 -11.96 -20.23 -2.58
CA ASN A 199 -11.85 -21.42 -3.44
C ASN A 199 -11.11 -22.55 -2.69
N PRO A 200 -11.83 -23.59 -2.20
CA PRO A 200 -11.23 -24.68 -1.45
C PRO A 200 -10.38 -25.61 -2.34
N GLU A 201 -10.68 -25.74 -3.63
CA GLU A 201 -9.95 -26.63 -4.54
C GLU A 201 -8.52 -26.10 -4.74
N LEU A 202 -8.36 -24.80 -5.04
CA LEU A 202 -7.04 -24.17 -5.17
C LEU A 202 -6.26 -24.25 -3.86
N ALA A 203 -6.94 -24.02 -2.72
CA ALA A 203 -6.28 -24.13 -1.42
C ALA A 203 -5.76 -25.56 -1.16
N GLN A 204 -6.54 -26.59 -1.44
CA GLN A 204 -6.14 -28.01 -1.24
C GLN A 204 -5.01 -28.42 -2.17
N GLN A 205 -4.99 -27.90 -3.40
CA GLN A 205 -3.99 -28.28 -4.40
C GLN A 205 -2.61 -27.64 -4.15
N TYR A 206 -2.60 -26.38 -3.64
CA TYR A 206 -1.37 -25.57 -3.59
C TYR A 206 -0.86 -25.28 -2.20
N ALA A 207 -1.75 -25.11 -1.20
CA ALA A 207 -1.32 -24.76 0.14
C ALA A 207 -0.78 -25.97 0.91
N THR A 208 0.25 -25.74 1.72
CA THR A 208 0.80 -26.75 2.64
C THR A 208 0.00 -26.82 3.94
N ARG A 209 -0.79 -25.80 4.22
CA ARG A 209 -1.62 -25.69 5.41
C ARG A 209 -2.89 -24.90 5.13
N ILE A 210 -4.01 -25.39 5.64
CA ILE A 210 -5.32 -24.75 5.47
C ILE A 210 -5.88 -24.40 6.87
N VAL A 211 -6.24 -23.13 7.02
CA VAL A 211 -6.88 -22.59 8.22
C VAL A 211 -8.30 -22.13 7.86
N ASN A 212 -9.32 -22.72 8.47
CA ASN A 212 -10.70 -22.32 8.24
C ASN A 212 -11.11 -21.25 9.26
N LEU A 213 -11.46 -20.07 8.76
CA LEU A 213 -11.96 -18.93 9.53
C LEU A 213 -13.46 -18.74 9.27
N LYS A 214 -14.26 -18.74 10.32
CA LYS A 214 -15.71 -18.48 10.24
C LYS A 214 -16.15 -17.63 11.42
N ASP A 215 -16.92 -16.58 11.14
CA ASP A 215 -17.46 -15.67 12.16
C ASP A 215 -16.37 -15.10 13.09
N GLY A 216 -15.21 -14.73 12.51
CA GLY A 216 -14.07 -14.18 13.23
C GLY A 216 -13.31 -15.17 14.12
N VAL A 217 -13.57 -16.48 14.01
CA VAL A 217 -12.93 -17.53 14.85
C VAL A 217 -12.32 -18.61 13.95
N ILE A 218 -11.14 -19.11 14.30
CA ILE A 218 -10.53 -20.27 13.65
C ILE A 218 -11.34 -21.52 14.05
N ARG A 219 -11.86 -22.23 13.05
CA ARG A 219 -12.65 -23.46 13.23
C ARG A 219 -11.82 -24.72 13.08
N SER A 220 -10.84 -24.71 12.19
CA SER A 220 -9.92 -25.83 12.00
C SER A 220 -8.59 -25.33 11.43
N ASP A 221 -7.54 -26.10 11.65
CA ASP A 221 -6.19 -25.87 11.19
C ASP A 221 -5.56 -27.22 10.90
N THR A 222 -5.16 -27.47 9.65
CA THR A 222 -4.69 -28.79 9.20
C THR A 222 -3.29 -29.15 9.69
N ALA A 223 -2.47 -28.17 10.09
CA ALA A 223 -1.09 -28.35 10.52
C ALA A 223 -0.70 -27.35 11.61
N SER A 224 -1.53 -27.28 12.65
CA SER A 224 -1.32 -26.41 13.81
C SER A 224 0.12 -26.52 14.33
N TYR A 225 0.70 -25.38 14.68
CA TYR A 225 2.09 -25.27 15.12
C TYR A 225 2.17 -24.51 16.43
N GLU A 226 2.75 -25.13 17.44
CA GLU A 226 3.12 -24.47 18.69
C GLU A 226 4.64 -24.31 18.73
N PRO A 227 5.15 -23.07 18.75
CA PRO A 227 6.58 -22.83 18.80
C PRO A 227 7.12 -23.25 20.16
N ASP A 228 8.22 -23.98 20.15
CA ASP A 228 8.98 -24.27 21.36
C ASP A 228 9.66 -22.97 21.84
N THR A 229 9.11 -22.40 22.90
CA THR A 229 9.59 -21.12 23.47
C THR A 229 11.01 -21.21 24.05
N ALA A 230 11.51 -22.42 24.31
CA ALA A 230 12.86 -22.64 24.84
C ALA A 230 13.96 -22.55 23.76
N GLN A 231 13.63 -22.64 22.47
CA GLN A 231 14.57 -22.61 21.35
C GLN A 231 14.51 -21.32 20.51
N LEU A 232 13.74 -20.32 20.93
CA LEU A 232 13.67 -19.06 20.21
C LEU A 232 15.03 -18.34 20.28
N ALA A 233 15.69 -18.21 19.13
CA ALA A 233 16.85 -17.33 18.95
C ALA A 233 16.49 -15.91 19.46
N PRO A 234 17.49 -15.15 19.94
CA PRO A 234 17.23 -13.78 20.42
C PRO A 234 16.45 -12.99 19.37
N ALA A 235 15.40 -12.29 19.81
CA ALA A 235 14.50 -11.52 18.99
C ALA A 235 15.28 -10.45 18.21
N VAL A 236 15.52 -10.70 16.93
CA VAL A 236 16.22 -9.78 16.03
C VAL A 236 15.35 -9.51 14.81
N HIS A 237 15.04 -8.25 14.56
CA HIS A 237 14.40 -7.84 13.30
C HIS A 237 15.40 -7.98 12.15
N LYS A 238 15.22 -8.98 11.31
CA LYS A 238 16.12 -9.28 10.19
C LYS A 238 16.09 -8.22 9.07
N ASN A 239 14.99 -7.53 8.85
CA ASN A 239 14.80 -6.64 7.70
C ASN A 239 14.12 -5.29 8.05
N MET A 240 14.50 -4.69 9.16
CA MET A 240 14.05 -3.32 9.48
C MET A 240 15.01 -2.32 8.84
N GLY A 241 14.88 -2.10 7.53
CA GLY A 241 15.55 -1.01 6.84
C GLY A 241 14.99 0.37 7.22
N HIS A 242 15.74 1.42 6.97
CA HIS A 242 15.21 2.79 7.08
C HIS A 242 14.37 3.12 5.84
N SER A 243 13.07 3.34 6.00
CA SER A 243 12.28 4.00 4.98
C SER A 243 12.62 5.49 4.99
N SER A 244 13.39 5.95 4.01
CA SER A 244 13.69 7.37 3.84
C SER A 244 13.50 7.75 2.38
N MET A 245 12.48 8.54 2.11
CA MET A 245 12.29 9.11 0.78
C MET A 245 13.03 10.45 0.69
N SER A 246 13.87 10.63 -0.35
CA SER A 246 14.52 11.91 -0.60
C SER A 246 13.47 13.00 -0.86
N TRP A 247 13.70 14.22 -0.32
CA TRP A 247 12.82 15.37 -0.55
C TRP A 247 12.59 15.66 -2.03
N TRP A 248 13.62 15.53 -2.87
CA TRP A 248 13.50 15.66 -4.33
C TRP A 248 12.60 14.60 -4.96
N THR A 249 12.66 13.36 -4.48
CA THR A 249 11.77 12.27 -4.95
C THR A 249 10.32 12.55 -4.59
N SER A 250 10.07 13.04 -3.38
CA SER A 250 8.73 13.45 -2.92
C SER A 250 8.15 14.56 -3.78
N LEU A 251 8.96 15.59 -4.07
CA LEU A 251 8.58 16.73 -4.91
C LEU A 251 8.26 16.29 -6.35
N THR A 252 9.11 15.44 -6.92
CA THR A 252 8.91 14.89 -8.28
C THR A 252 7.65 14.05 -8.37
N LEU A 253 7.37 13.20 -7.39
CA LEU A 253 6.14 12.40 -7.34
C LEU A 253 4.89 13.29 -7.22
N SER A 254 4.94 14.32 -6.36
CA SER A 254 3.85 15.28 -6.20
C SER A 254 3.60 16.05 -7.50
N PHE A 255 4.65 16.52 -8.16
CA PHE A 255 4.56 17.23 -9.44
C PHE A 255 3.98 16.36 -10.56
N ASN A 256 4.47 15.12 -10.68
CA ASN A 256 3.92 14.16 -11.65
C ASN A 256 2.44 13.86 -11.40
N ASN A 257 2.02 13.78 -10.13
CA ASN A 257 0.62 13.56 -9.77
C ASN A 257 -0.26 14.77 -10.13
N LEU A 258 0.25 16.00 -9.97
CA LEU A 258 -0.42 17.23 -10.43
C LEU A 258 -0.54 17.26 -11.95
N TRP A 259 0.52 16.86 -12.67
CA TRP A 259 0.55 16.85 -14.13
C TRP A 259 -0.39 15.82 -14.74
N THR A 260 -0.57 14.67 -14.13
CA THR A 260 -1.53 13.65 -14.59
C THR A 260 -2.99 14.11 -14.46
N LYS A 261 -3.28 15.00 -13.51
CA LYS A 261 -4.61 15.62 -13.32
C LYS A 261 -4.67 17.04 -13.83
N LYS A 262 -3.90 17.36 -14.90
CA LYS A 262 -3.68 18.72 -15.44
C LYS A 262 -4.97 19.53 -15.63
N THR A 263 -6.04 18.93 -16.15
CA THR A 263 -7.32 19.62 -16.36
C THR A 263 -7.94 20.12 -15.05
N ARG A 264 -7.97 19.28 -14.02
CA ARG A 264 -8.50 19.67 -12.70
C ARG A 264 -7.58 20.70 -12.05
N THR A 265 -6.28 20.50 -12.10
CA THR A 265 -5.29 21.43 -11.53
C THR A 265 -5.36 22.80 -12.19
N LEU A 266 -5.48 22.84 -13.53
CA LEU A 266 -5.63 24.09 -14.28
C LEU A 266 -6.94 24.82 -13.89
N LEU A 267 -8.04 24.09 -13.80
CA LEU A 267 -9.36 24.65 -13.48
C LEU A 267 -9.40 25.23 -12.06
N THR A 268 -8.80 24.54 -11.08
CA THR A 268 -8.71 25.04 -9.69
C THR A 268 -7.75 26.22 -9.58
N ALA A 269 -6.62 26.20 -10.28
CA ALA A 269 -5.69 27.34 -10.34
C ALA A 269 -6.34 28.56 -10.98
N PHE A 270 -7.09 28.37 -12.06
CA PHE A 270 -7.82 29.46 -12.74
C PHE A 270 -8.91 30.06 -11.85
N ALA A 271 -9.72 29.23 -11.17
CA ALA A 271 -10.74 29.69 -10.24
C ALA A 271 -10.13 30.48 -9.06
N GLY A 272 -8.99 30.02 -8.52
CA GLY A 272 -8.26 30.74 -7.46
C GLY A 272 -7.66 32.08 -7.95
N SER A 273 -7.16 32.14 -9.19
CA SER A 273 -6.55 33.34 -9.75
C SER A 273 -7.57 34.46 -9.98
N ILE A 274 -8.84 34.14 -10.33
CA ILE A 274 -9.90 35.15 -10.49
C ILE A 274 -10.11 35.97 -9.21
N GLY A 275 -10.12 35.30 -8.05
CA GLY A 275 -10.23 35.98 -6.75
C GLY A 275 -9.07 36.96 -6.48
N ILE A 276 -7.85 36.51 -6.72
CA ILE A 276 -6.63 37.33 -6.53
C ILE A 276 -6.62 38.52 -7.47
N ILE A 277 -6.95 38.30 -8.76
CA ILE A 277 -7.02 39.36 -9.78
C ILE A 277 -8.11 40.38 -9.38
N GLY A 278 -9.28 39.92 -8.94
CA GLY A 278 -10.36 40.80 -8.48
C GLY A 278 -9.93 41.72 -7.33
N ILE A 279 -9.28 41.16 -6.31
CA ILE A 279 -8.76 41.94 -5.17
C ILE A 279 -7.67 42.93 -5.64
N ALA A 280 -6.75 42.51 -6.49
CA ALA A 280 -5.68 43.34 -7.02
C ALA A 280 -6.23 44.55 -7.82
N LEU A 281 -7.26 44.31 -8.65
CA LEU A 281 -7.93 45.35 -9.45
C LEU A 281 -8.62 46.35 -8.52
N ILE A 282 -9.34 45.91 -7.49
CA ILE A 282 -10.03 46.81 -6.51
C ILE A 282 -9.00 47.68 -5.80
N ILE A 283 -7.89 47.11 -5.32
CA ILE A 283 -6.83 47.86 -4.62
C ILE A 283 -6.16 48.85 -5.58
N SER A 284 -5.84 48.43 -6.80
CA SER A 284 -5.23 49.32 -7.82
C SER A 284 -6.13 50.48 -8.18
N LEU A 285 -7.43 50.21 -8.40
CA LEU A 285 -8.41 51.25 -8.68
C LEU A 285 -8.55 52.23 -7.53
N SER A 286 -8.68 51.71 -6.32
CA SER A 286 -8.79 52.54 -5.08
C SER A 286 -7.56 53.43 -4.93
N THR A 287 -6.35 52.88 -5.11
CA THR A 287 -5.10 53.67 -5.03
C THR A 287 -5.01 54.69 -6.10
N GLY A 288 -5.38 54.35 -7.35
CA GLY A 288 -5.37 55.31 -8.50
C GLY A 288 -6.36 56.45 -8.29
N VAL A 289 -7.56 56.19 -7.84
CA VAL A 289 -8.58 57.23 -7.51
C VAL A 289 -8.09 58.16 -6.37
N ASN A 290 -7.54 57.60 -5.30
CA ASN A 290 -7.01 58.41 -4.21
C ASN A 290 -5.85 59.29 -4.65
N GLN A 291 -4.96 58.80 -5.51
CA GLN A 291 -3.85 59.56 -6.04
C GLN A 291 -4.32 60.69 -6.97
N TYR A 292 -5.30 60.42 -7.84
CA TYR A 292 -5.93 61.43 -8.70
C TYR A 292 -6.61 62.54 -7.92
N ILE A 293 -7.36 62.17 -6.82
CA ILE A 293 -7.98 63.16 -5.95
C ILE A 293 -6.91 64.01 -5.23
N ALA A 294 -5.83 63.44 -4.76
CA ALA A 294 -4.72 64.15 -4.13
C ALA A 294 -4.06 65.13 -5.05
N ASP A 295 -3.81 64.73 -6.31
CA ASP A 295 -3.23 65.60 -7.35
C ASP A 295 -4.15 66.77 -7.67
N ILE A 296 -5.45 66.55 -7.80
CA ILE A 296 -6.42 67.63 -8.02
C ILE A 296 -6.46 68.57 -6.79
N CYS A 297 -6.49 68.08 -5.57
CA CYS A 297 -6.47 68.91 -4.39
C CYS A 297 -5.21 69.79 -4.32
N LEU A 298 -4.04 69.24 -4.66
CA LEU A 298 -2.80 70.01 -4.72
C LEU A 298 -2.83 71.11 -5.81
N LEU A 299 -3.48 70.86 -6.92
CA LEU A 299 -3.60 71.82 -8.03
C LEU A 299 -4.51 72.99 -7.66
N TYR A 300 -5.55 72.76 -6.88
CA TYR A 300 -6.50 73.83 -6.42
C TYR A 300 -6.07 74.55 -5.14
N THR A 301 -5.16 73.93 -4.35
CA THR A 301 -4.69 74.52 -3.07
C THR A 301 -3.29 75.15 -3.20
N SER A 302 -2.58 75.02 -4.34
CA SER A 302 -1.33 75.71 -4.53
C SER A 302 -1.62 77.24 -4.76
N PRO A 303 -0.97 78.16 -3.99
CA PRO A 303 -1.15 79.57 -4.18
C PRO A 303 -0.71 79.98 -5.56
N SER A 304 -1.53 80.86 -6.22
CA SER A 304 -1.24 81.40 -7.53
C SER A 304 0.14 82.08 -7.56
N PRO A 305 0.98 81.86 -8.57
CA PRO A 305 2.28 82.57 -8.67
C PRO A 305 2.16 84.09 -8.92
N ARG A 306 1.01 84.71 -8.69
CA ARG A 306 0.75 86.11 -8.91
C ARG A 306 0.14 86.81 -7.66
N ASP A 307 0.89 86.82 -6.56
CA ASP A 307 0.68 87.78 -5.51
C ASP A 307 2.05 88.13 -4.89
#